data_cc4c1974c15d62a3c8d6c0bd41c4b4a1
#
_entry.id   cc4c1974c15d62a3c8d6c0bd41c4b4a1
#
_cell.length_a   1.000
_cell.length_b   1.000
_cell.length_c   1.000
_cell.angle_alpha   90.00
_cell.angle_beta   90.00
_cell.angle_gamma   90.00
#
_symmetry.space_group_name_H-M   'P 1'
#
loop_
_entity.id
_entity.type
_entity.pdbx_description
1 polymer ?
#
loop_
_entity_poly.entity_id
_entity_poly.type
_entity_poly.pdbx_seq_one_letter_code
_entity_poly.pdbx_strand_id
1 'polypeptide(L)'
;EASIDLRWGITPDWLLNATINPDFSTVEADNAQLNINNTFALFNREKRPFFLDNQDYFDSDYNLVYTRNINAPNYGAKLTGRENNHAFGLFITDDQNPNILIPGNRSSSVAFIDGESKAAALRYRYSVNNDITLGWISTLRTAENYSNNVNGIDARFRLSTADVFKFQTLFSTTKYPNDLFKQFCNVDEENEQARCATPENNDDCQF
;
A
#
# COMPACT_ATOMS: atom_id res chain seq x y z
N GLU A 1 23.93 13.23 -1.53
CA GLU A 1 23.16 12.48 -2.55
C GLU A 1 22.38 13.47 -3.38
N ALA A 2 22.21 13.21 -4.69
CA ALA A 2 21.46 14.08 -5.58
C ALA A 2 20.08 13.46 -5.84
N SER A 3 19.02 14.25 -5.66
CA SER A 3 17.65 13.89 -6.03
C SER A 3 17.20 14.69 -7.25
N ILE A 4 16.32 14.13 -8.03
CA ILE A 4 15.70 14.80 -9.19
C ILE A 4 14.18 14.62 -9.07
N ASP A 5 13.48 15.73 -9.01
CA ASP A 5 12.02 15.76 -9.02
C ASP A 5 11.51 16.49 -10.25
N LEU A 6 10.59 15.85 -10.98
CA LEU A 6 9.91 16.38 -12.13
C LEU A 6 8.42 16.52 -11.83
N ARG A 7 7.88 17.71 -12.04
CA ARG A 7 6.44 17.95 -12.04
C ARG A 7 6.05 18.60 -13.37
N TRP A 8 5.28 17.89 -14.19
CA TRP A 8 4.90 18.33 -15.51
C TRP A 8 3.40 18.28 -15.73
N GLY A 9 2.80 19.45 -15.89
CA GLY A 9 1.42 19.59 -16.38
C GLY A 9 1.39 19.32 -17.88
N ILE A 10 1.01 18.11 -18.27
CA ILE A 10 0.88 17.71 -19.68
C ILE A 10 -0.22 18.52 -20.34
N THR A 11 -1.33 18.67 -19.63
CA THR A 11 -2.44 19.56 -19.94
C THR A 11 -2.95 20.20 -18.63
N PRO A 12 -3.88 21.17 -18.67
CA PRO A 12 -4.49 21.70 -17.43
C PRO A 12 -5.11 20.62 -16.52
N ASP A 13 -5.54 19.49 -17.12
CA ASP A 13 -6.26 18.42 -16.45
C ASP A 13 -5.38 17.20 -16.13
N TRP A 14 -4.16 17.12 -16.67
CA TRP A 14 -3.25 15.99 -16.52
C TRP A 14 -1.90 16.40 -15.97
N LEU A 15 -1.49 15.75 -14.88
CA LEU A 15 -0.24 15.99 -14.18
C LEU A 15 0.59 14.70 -14.10
N LEU A 16 1.86 14.81 -14.52
CA LEU A 16 2.89 13.79 -14.32
C LEU A 16 3.85 14.29 -13.24
N ASN A 17 4.02 13.51 -12.19
CA ASN A 17 5.06 13.66 -11.18
C ASN A 17 6.02 12.49 -11.31
N ALA A 18 7.32 12.74 -11.34
CA ALA A 18 8.34 11.70 -11.32
C ALA A 18 9.48 12.13 -10.39
N THR A 19 10.08 11.15 -9.72
CA THR A 19 11.22 11.36 -8.84
C THR A 19 12.25 10.27 -9.03
N ILE A 20 13.53 10.63 -8.90
CA ILE A 20 14.66 9.72 -8.92
C ILE A 20 15.51 10.03 -7.69
N ASN A 21 15.83 9.00 -6.92
CA ASN A 21 16.58 9.09 -5.66
C ASN A 21 16.03 10.20 -4.73
N PRO A 22 14.72 10.15 -4.37
CA PRO A 22 14.10 11.22 -3.61
C PRO A 22 14.73 11.36 -2.23
N ASP A 23 15.07 12.60 -1.88
CA ASP A 23 15.58 12.94 -0.55
C ASP A 23 14.42 13.30 0.39
N PHE A 24 14.14 12.43 1.35
CA PHE A 24 13.12 12.64 2.37
C PHE A 24 13.69 13.12 3.72
N SER A 25 14.97 13.50 3.78
CA SER A 25 15.63 13.94 5.01
C SER A 25 15.01 15.20 5.63
N THR A 26 14.38 16.02 4.82
CA THR A 26 13.69 17.25 5.25
C THR A 26 12.26 17.01 5.73
N VAL A 27 11.74 15.79 5.59
CA VAL A 27 10.38 15.46 6.03
C VAL A 27 10.35 15.31 7.55
N GLU A 28 9.40 15.98 8.19
CA GLU A 28 9.21 15.93 9.63
C GLU A 28 9.00 14.49 10.10
N ALA A 29 9.73 14.09 11.16
CA ALA A 29 9.61 12.78 11.75
C ALA A 29 8.18 12.51 12.25
N ASP A 30 7.78 11.25 12.26
CA ASP A 30 6.49 10.85 12.81
C ASP A 30 6.49 11.04 14.33
N ASN A 31 5.35 11.45 14.87
CA ASN A 31 5.18 11.53 16.32
C ASN A 31 5.29 10.12 16.92
N ALA A 32 5.99 10.01 18.05
CA ALA A 32 6.06 8.76 18.76
C ALA A 32 4.66 8.31 19.17
N GLN A 33 4.26 7.14 18.70
CA GLN A 33 3.00 6.49 19.07
C GLN A 33 3.33 5.30 19.98
N LEU A 34 2.56 5.16 21.07
CA LEU A 34 2.72 4.03 21.97
C LEU A 34 2.16 2.77 21.29
N ASN A 35 3.04 1.82 21.02
CA ASN A 35 2.67 0.52 20.42
C ASN A 35 2.37 -0.54 21.51
N ILE A 36 1.69 -0.13 22.58
CA ILE A 36 1.36 -1.00 23.70
C ILE A 36 -0.08 -1.49 23.51
N ASN A 37 -0.26 -2.80 23.42
CA ASN A 37 -1.57 -3.47 23.30
C ASN A 37 -2.44 -3.05 22.10
N ASN A 38 -1.84 -2.62 21.00
CA ASN A 38 -2.58 -2.35 19.77
C ASN A 38 -2.79 -3.63 18.96
N THR A 39 -4.03 -4.03 18.78
CA THR A 39 -4.42 -5.14 17.90
C THR A 39 -4.21 -4.82 16.41
N PHE A 40 -4.22 -3.53 16.07
CA PHE A 40 -4.06 -3.05 14.70
C PHE A 40 -2.72 -2.35 14.51
N ALA A 41 -2.20 -2.41 13.27
CA ALA A 41 -1.02 -1.64 12.90
C ALA A 41 -1.26 -0.13 13.06
N LEU A 42 -0.22 0.58 13.52
CA LEU A 42 -0.26 2.03 13.63
C LEU A 42 -0.38 2.65 12.23
N PHE A 43 -1.36 3.52 12.08
CA PHE A 43 -1.55 4.30 10.85
C PHE A 43 -0.79 5.63 10.96
N ASN A 44 0.25 5.80 10.15
CA ASN A 44 0.96 7.06 10.00
C ASN A 44 0.52 7.77 8.73
N ARG A 45 0.19 9.06 8.86
CA ARG A 45 -0.15 9.87 7.70
C ARG A 45 1.08 10.07 6.81
N GLU A 46 0.86 10.06 5.49
CA GLU A 46 1.91 10.40 4.54
C GLU A 46 2.29 11.89 4.70
N LYS A 47 3.59 12.19 4.67
CA LYS A 47 4.14 13.54 4.79
C LYS A 47 5.07 13.89 3.63
N ARG A 48 5.51 12.88 2.88
CA ARG A 48 6.48 13.06 1.78
C ARG A 48 5.78 13.70 0.58
N PRO A 49 6.28 14.84 0.05
CA PRO A 49 5.58 15.63 -0.98
C PRO A 49 5.22 14.83 -2.23
N PHE A 50 6.14 14.00 -2.73
CA PHE A 50 5.89 13.17 -3.91
C PHE A 50 4.66 12.24 -3.73
N PHE A 51 4.49 11.63 -2.58
CA PHE A 51 3.37 10.72 -2.31
C PHE A 51 2.07 11.47 -2.01
N LEU A 52 2.15 12.63 -1.33
CA LEU A 52 0.99 13.46 -0.98
C LEU A 52 0.31 14.09 -2.20
N ASP A 53 1.10 14.49 -3.20
CA ASP A 53 0.57 15.23 -4.34
C ASP A 53 -0.46 14.38 -5.09
N ASN A 54 -1.70 14.87 -5.23
CA ASN A 54 -2.81 14.14 -5.86
C ASN A 54 -3.10 12.75 -5.26
N GLN A 55 -2.87 12.56 -3.96
CA GLN A 55 -3.14 11.30 -3.26
C GLN A 55 -4.63 10.92 -3.34
N ASP A 56 -5.54 11.89 -3.35
CA ASP A 56 -6.99 11.74 -3.43
C ASP A 56 -7.47 10.97 -4.69
N TYR A 57 -6.66 10.93 -5.74
CA TYR A 57 -6.97 10.12 -6.91
C TYR A 57 -7.01 8.62 -6.60
N PHE A 58 -6.25 8.16 -5.61
CA PHE A 58 -6.14 6.74 -5.23
C PHE A 58 -7.06 6.38 -4.06
N ASP A 59 -7.83 7.31 -3.52
CA ASP A 59 -8.73 7.06 -2.41
C ASP A 59 -9.81 6.04 -2.78
N SER A 60 -10.07 5.15 -1.84
CA SER A 60 -11.16 4.19 -1.85
C SER A 60 -11.70 3.99 -0.43
N ASP A 61 -12.85 3.35 -0.27
CA ASP A 61 -13.45 3.17 1.07
C ASP A 61 -12.53 2.40 2.03
N TYR A 62 -11.73 1.44 1.51
CA TYR A 62 -10.59 0.86 2.20
C TYR A 62 -9.30 1.48 1.67
N ASN A 63 -8.39 1.84 2.57
CA ASN A 63 -7.10 2.42 2.19
C ASN A 63 -6.17 1.34 1.59
N LEU A 64 -6.31 1.09 0.28
CA LEU A 64 -5.53 0.07 -0.44
C LEU A 64 -4.15 0.56 -0.87
N VAL A 65 -3.96 1.88 -0.98
CA VAL A 65 -2.69 2.48 -1.41
C VAL A 65 -2.06 3.19 -0.21
N TYR A 66 -1.32 2.41 0.59
CA TYR A 66 -0.62 2.94 1.77
C TYR A 66 0.86 3.12 1.46
N THR A 67 1.23 4.32 1.04
CA THR A 67 2.57 4.67 0.57
C THR A 67 3.64 4.66 1.66
N ARG A 68 3.24 4.74 2.93
CA ARG A 68 4.18 4.63 4.08
C ARG A 68 4.88 3.27 4.19
N ASN A 69 4.37 2.24 3.52
CA ASN A 69 5.05 0.95 3.39
C ASN A 69 6.19 0.96 2.36
N ILE A 70 6.39 2.08 1.64
CA ILE A 70 7.52 2.29 0.73
C ILE A 70 8.57 3.08 1.52
N ASN A 71 9.69 2.45 1.85
CA ASN A 71 10.69 3.03 2.74
C ASN A 71 11.77 3.83 2.01
N ALA A 72 12.39 3.23 1.01
CA ALA A 72 13.54 3.78 0.31
C ALA A 72 13.41 3.60 -1.21
N PRO A 73 12.55 4.39 -1.88
CA PRO A 73 12.39 4.29 -3.33
C PRO A 73 13.60 4.88 -4.06
N ASN A 74 14.10 4.20 -5.09
CA ASN A 74 15.07 4.75 -6.04
C ASN A 74 14.39 5.66 -7.05
N TYR A 75 13.16 5.31 -7.44
CA TYR A 75 12.36 6.09 -8.36
C TYR A 75 10.86 5.97 -8.06
N GLY A 76 10.13 6.94 -8.53
CA GLY A 76 8.68 6.92 -8.53
C GLY A 76 8.13 7.72 -9.70
N ALA A 77 7.00 7.28 -10.23
CA ALA A 77 6.24 8.06 -11.20
C ALA A 77 4.74 7.97 -10.90
N LYS A 78 4.06 9.09 -11.06
CA LYS A 78 2.64 9.22 -10.82
C LYS A 78 2.00 10.08 -11.89
N LEU A 79 1.02 9.52 -12.60
CA LEU A 79 0.20 10.20 -13.58
C LEU A 79 -1.21 10.31 -13.05
N THR A 80 -1.72 11.50 -12.93
CA THR A 80 -3.09 11.75 -12.49
C THR A 80 -3.78 12.71 -13.43
N GLY A 81 -5.06 12.50 -13.65
CA GLY A 81 -5.82 13.39 -14.50
C GLY A 81 -7.33 13.20 -14.37
N ARG A 82 -8.04 14.24 -14.78
CA ARG A 82 -9.49 14.23 -14.86
C ARG A 82 -9.92 14.87 -16.16
N GLU A 83 -10.73 14.19 -16.91
CA GLU A 83 -11.30 14.69 -18.16
C GLU A 83 -12.78 14.35 -18.23
N ASN A 84 -13.61 15.36 -18.41
CA ASN A 84 -15.08 15.22 -18.35
C ASN A 84 -15.54 14.50 -17.06
N ASN A 85 -16.12 13.32 -17.23
CA ASN A 85 -16.64 12.49 -16.14
C ASN A 85 -15.65 11.39 -15.69
N HIS A 86 -14.43 11.38 -16.24
CA HIS A 86 -13.43 10.37 -15.98
C HIS A 86 -12.32 10.93 -15.08
N ALA A 87 -11.90 10.15 -14.08
CA ALA A 87 -10.72 10.45 -13.28
C ALA A 87 -9.81 9.21 -13.29
N PHE A 88 -8.52 9.44 -13.46
CA PHE A 88 -7.51 8.41 -13.62
C PHE A 88 -6.29 8.71 -12.74
N GLY A 89 -5.76 7.68 -12.09
CA GLY A 89 -4.53 7.72 -11.34
C GLY A 89 -3.70 6.48 -11.62
N LEU A 90 -2.44 6.67 -12.03
CA LEU A 90 -1.43 5.62 -12.14
C LEU A 90 -0.24 6.01 -11.26
N PHE A 91 0.23 5.07 -10.48
CA PHE A 91 1.40 5.22 -9.62
C PHE A 91 2.29 3.99 -9.76
N ILE A 92 3.59 4.21 -9.90
CA ILE A 92 4.61 3.17 -9.92
C ILE A 92 5.82 3.61 -9.11
N THR A 93 6.44 2.69 -8.40
CA THR A 93 7.68 2.92 -7.63
C THR A 93 8.39 1.61 -7.37
N ASP A 94 9.66 1.69 -7.00
CA ASP A 94 10.40 0.61 -6.35
C ASP A 94 10.59 0.91 -4.86
N ASP A 95 11.15 -0.06 -4.13
CA ASP A 95 11.53 0.09 -2.72
C ASP A 95 12.70 -0.86 -2.44
N GLN A 96 13.82 -0.30 -1.96
CA GLN A 96 15.03 -1.06 -1.64
C GLN A 96 14.90 -1.87 -0.36
N ASN A 97 14.06 -1.43 0.58
CA ASN A 97 13.89 -2.03 1.89
C ASN A 97 12.42 -2.40 2.14
N PRO A 98 11.89 -3.36 1.37
CA PRO A 98 10.49 -3.71 1.47
C PRO A 98 10.17 -4.39 2.81
N ASN A 99 9.10 -3.94 3.43
CA ASN A 99 8.49 -4.60 4.56
C ASN A 99 7.05 -4.97 4.25
N ILE A 100 6.57 -5.99 4.95
CA ILE A 100 5.15 -6.39 4.93
C ILE A 100 4.63 -6.44 6.36
N LEU A 101 3.36 -6.12 6.49
CA LEU A 101 2.64 -6.27 7.74
C LEU A 101 1.88 -7.59 7.71
N ILE A 102 2.13 -8.42 8.70
CA ILE A 102 1.43 -9.70 8.87
C ILE A 102 0.45 -9.54 10.01
N PRO A 103 -0.86 -9.70 9.75
CA PRO A 103 -1.85 -9.66 10.81
C PRO A 103 -1.73 -10.91 11.69
N GLY A 104 -1.63 -10.74 12.99
CA GLY A 104 -1.63 -11.79 13.98
C GLY A 104 -2.86 -11.71 14.89
N ASN A 105 -3.10 -12.75 15.67
CA ASN A 105 -4.26 -12.84 16.57
C ASN A 105 -4.26 -11.81 17.70
N ARG A 106 -3.09 -11.34 18.12
CA ARG A 106 -2.94 -10.40 19.24
C ARG A 106 -2.37 -9.04 18.79
N SER A 107 -1.53 -9.05 17.78
CA SER A 107 -0.91 -7.84 17.19
C SER A 107 -0.44 -8.13 15.79
N SER A 108 -0.25 -7.09 14.98
CA SER A 108 0.40 -7.23 13.67
C SER A 108 1.91 -7.23 13.83
N SER A 109 2.60 -8.06 13.08
CA SER A 109 4.06 -8.14 13.03
C SER A 109 4.58 -7.60 11.71
N VAL A 110 5.77 -6.99 11.73
CA VAL A 110 6.45 -6.52 10.52
C VAL A 110 7.47 -7.57 10.12
N ALA A 111 7.38 -8.04 8.89
CA ALA A 111 8.38 -8.89 8.25
C ALA A 111 9.14 -8.10 7.20
N PHE A 112 10.43 -8.40 7.07
CA PHE A 112 11.25 -7.86 6.01
C PHE A 112 11.33 -8.85 4.86
N ILE A 113 11.30 -8.34 3.64
CA ILE A 113 11.45 -9.13 2.43
C ILE A 113 12.84 -8.83 1.88
N ASP A 114 13.59 -9.87 1.54
CA ASP A 114 14.90 -9.70 0.92
C ASP A 114 14.77 -9.14 -0.50
N GLY A 115 15.73 -8.30 -0.87
CA GLY A 115 15.80 -7.70 -2.19
C GLY A 115 14.89 -6.47 -2.38
N GLU A 116 14.82 -6.01 -3.61
CA GLU A 116 14.01 -4.86 -4.00
C GLU A 116 12.56 -5.28 -4.28
N SER A 117 11.62 -4.40 -3.95
CA SER A 117 10.23 -4.57 -4.37
C SER A 117 9.82 -3.52 -5.39
N LYS A 118 8.83 -3.87 -6.21
CA LYS A 118 8.16 -2.94 -7.14
C LYS A 118 6.69 -2.86 -6.76
N ALA A 119 6.17 -1.64 -6.72
CA ALA A 119 4.78 -1.38 -6.42
C ALA A 119 4.13 -0.57 -7.53
N ALA A 120 2.90 -0.90 -7.86
CA ALA A 120 2.08 -0.16 -8.79
C ALA A 120 0.64 -0.04 -8.26
N ALA A 121 0.00 1.06 -8.53
CA ALA A 121 -1.41 1.26 -8.26
C ALA A 121 -2.08 1.95 -9.45
N LEU A 122 -3.24 1.46 -9.82
CA LEU A 122 -4.09 2.02 -10.85
C LEU A 122 -5.46 2.30 -10.26
N ARG A 123 -5.96 3.49 -10.45
CA ARG A 123 -7.29 3.91 -10.03
C ARG A 123 -8.02 4.55 -11.22
N TYR A 124 -9.25 4.13 -11.46
CA TYR A 124 -10.13 4.72 -12.44
C TYR A 124 -11.50 4.98 -11.81
N ARG A 125 -12.04 6.16 -12.03
CA ARG A 125 -13.39 6.54 -11.58
C ARG A 125 -14.16 7.14 -12.74
N TYR A 126 -15.40 6.76 -12.85
CA TYR A 126 -16.37 7.27 -13.83
C TYR A 126 -17.58 7.83 -13.11
N SER A 127 -17.84 9.11 -13.24
CA SER A 127 -19.04 9.77 -12.74
C SER A 127 -20.13 9.70 -13.80
N VAL A 128 -21.08 8.78 -13.62
CA VAL A 128 -22.22 8.63 -14.54
C VAL A 128 -23.03 9.92 -14.55
N ASN A 129 -23.23 10.48 -13.37
CA ASN A 129 -23.87 11.78 -13.12
C ASN A 129 -23.41 12.31 -11.74
N ASN A 130 -24.05 13.35 -11.22
CA ASN A 130 -23.70 13.95 -9.92
C ASN A 130 -23.97 13.03 -8.71
N ASP A 131 -24.79 11.99 -8.89
CA ASP A 131 -25.24 11.11 -7.82
C ASP A 131 -24.62 9.72 -7.88
N ILE A 132 -24.11 9.31 -9.03
CA ILE A 132 -23.58 7.97 -9.27
C ILE A 132 -22.14 8.04 -9.75
N THR A 133 -21.24 7.42 -8.98
CA THR A 133 -19.84 7.24 -9.34
C THR A 133 -19.49 5.76 -9.28
N LEU A 134 -18.85 5.25 -10.31
CA LEU A 134 -18.30 3.91 -10.39
C LEU A 134 -16.78 3.98 -10.37
N GLY A 135 -16.15 3.02 -9.73
CA GLY A 135 -14.71 2.99 -9.58
C GLY A 135 -14.11 1.60 -9.78
N TRP A 136 -12.88 1.58 -10.23
CA TRP A 136 -12.03 0.40 -10.28
C TRP A 136 -10.65 0.74 -9.75
N ILE A 137 -10.10 -0.13 -8.91
CA ILE A 137 -8.76 -0.02 -8.34
C ILE A 137 -8.02 -1.34 -8.53
N SER A 138 -6.74 -1.24 -8.88
CA SER A 138 -5.83 -2.37 -8.95
C SER A 138 -4.52 -1.97 -8.30
N THR A 139 -4.01 -2.82 -7.41
CA THR A 139 -2.69 -2.65 -6.80
C THR A 139 -1.87 -3.90 -7.01
N LEU A 140 -0.59 -3.72 -7.26
CA LEU A 140 0.38 -4.78 -7.43
C LEU A 140 1.64 -4.44 -6.62
N ARG A 141 2.13 -5.41 -5.84
CA ARG A 141 3.43 -5.34 -5.21
C ARG A 141 4.17 -6.65 -5.45
N THR A 142 5.40 -6.59 -5.93
CA THR A 142 6.22 -7.76 -6.22
C THR A 142 7.63 -7.58 -5.68
N ALA A 143 8.19 -8.62 -5.09
CA ALA A 143 9.58 -8.76 -4.72
C ALA A 143 10.04 -10.16 -5.11
N GLU A 144 11.28 -10.55 -4.84
CA GLU A 144 11.87 -11.81 -5.33
C GLU A 144 10.98 -13.04 -5.10
N ASN A 145 10.49 -13.23 -3.87
CA ASN A 145 9.65 -14.38 -3.49
C ASN A 145 8.27 -13.96 -2.96
N TYR A 146 7.91 -12.69 -3.13
CA TYR A 146 6.66 -12.11 -2.66
C TYR A 146 5.89 -11.49 -3.81
N SER A 147 4.58 -11.71 -3.82
CA SER A 147 3.69 -10.95 -4.69
C SER A 147 2.34 -10.74 -4.01
N ASN A 148 1.81 -9.55 -4.14
CA ASN A 148 0.46 -9.21 -3.71
C ASN A 148 -0.24 -8.46 -4.85
N ASN A 149 -1.41 -8.93 -5.22
CA ASN A 149 -2.26 -8.30 -6.23
C ASN A 149 -3.66 -8.14 -5.64
N VAL A 150 -4.16 -6.91 -5.66
CA VAL A 150 -5.54 -6.62 -5.24
C VAL A 150 -6.26 -5.91 -6.38
N ASN A 151 -7.44 -6.43 -6.73
CA ASN A 151 -8.34 -5.80 -7.69
C ASN A 151 -9.67 -5.52 -7.00
N GLY A 152 -10.25 -4.37 -7.26
CA GLY A 152 -11.50 -3.97 -6.66
C GLY A 152 -12.37 -3.13 -7.56
N ILE A 153 -13.66 -3.23 -7.35
CA ILE A 153 -14.65 -2.34 -7.92
C ILE A 153 -15.44 -1.69 -6.79
N ASP A 154 -15.78 -0.45 -6.96
CA ASP A 154 -16.59 0.32 -6.03
C ASP A 154 -17.66 1.14 -6.74
N ALA A 155 -18.70 1.45 -6.01
CA ALA A 155 -19.77 2.31 -6.48
C ALA A 155 -20.29 3.19 -5.33
N ARG A 156 -20.60 4.43 -5.66
CA ARG A 156 -21.21 5.38 -4.76
C ARG A 156 -22.50 5.89 -5.38
N PHE A 157 -23.59 5.80 -4.62
CA PHE A 157 -24.92 6.27 -5.00
C PHE A 157 -25.41 7.28 -3.98
N ARG A 158 -25.64 8.50 -4.39
CA ARG A 158 -26.33 9.50 -3.58
C ARG A 158 -27.84 9.35 -3.80
N LEU A 159 -28.53 8.82 -2.81
CA LEU A 159 -29.98 8.57 -2.88
C LEU A 159 -30.80 9.82 -2.54
N SER A 160 -30.25 10.66 -1.64
CA SER A 160 -30.82 11.93 -1.26
C SER A 160 -29.72 12.92 -0.83
N THR A 161 -30.09 14.10 -0.36
CA THR A 161 -29.13 15.06 0.22
C THR A 161 -28.48 14.56 1.51
N ALA A 162 -29.11 13.62 2.20
CA ALA A 162 -28.65 13.06 3.48
C ALA A 162 -28.13 11.62 3.33
N ASP A 163 -28.60 10.87 2.33
CA ASP A 163 -28.34 9.43 2.22
C ASP A 163 -27.39 9.11 1.08
N VAL A 164 -26.29 8.42 1.41
CA VAL A 164 -25.31 7.93 0.46
C VAL A 164 -25.09 6.44 0.69
N PHE A 165 -25.33 5.64 -0.34
CA PHE A 165 -25.00 4.22 -0.36
C PHE A 165 -23.65 4.04 -1.05
N LYS A 166 -22.76 3.26 -0.42
CA LYS A 166 -21.45 2.89 -0.95
C LYS A 166 -21.32 1.38 -0.97
N PHE A 167 -20.71 0.88 -2.02
CA PHE A 167 -20.43 -0.53 -2.22
C PHE A 167 -18.99 -0.68 -2.69
N GLN A 168 -18.28 -1.66 -2.12
CA GLN A 168 -16.96 -2.05 -2.60
C GLN A 168 -16.80 -3.57 -2.50
N THR A 169 -16.20 -4.19 -3.51
CA THR A 169 -15.75 -5.58 -3.47
C THR A 169 -14.30 -5.65 -3.91
N LEU A 170 -13.54 -6.52 -3.22
CA LEU A 170 -12.10 -6.67 -3.40
C LEU A 170 -11.76 -8.14 -3.60
N PHE A 171 -10.83 -8.39 -4.51
CA PHE A 171 -10.22 -9.69 -4.74
C PHE A 171 -8.72 -9.55 -4.56
N SER A 172 -8.14 -10.32 -3.65
CA SER A 172 -6.71 -10.29 -3.42
C SER A 172 -6.09 -11.67 -3.61
N THR A 173 -4.88 -11.68 -4.16
CA THR A 173 -4.03 -12.87 -4.26
C THR A 173 -2.67 -12.51 -3.75
N THR A 174 -2.21 -13.24 -2.72
CA THR A 174 -0.91 -13.01 -2.10
C THR A 174 -0.09 -14.30 -2.14
N LYS A 175 1.18 -14.17 -2.53
CA LYS A 175 2.20 -15.21 -2.41
C LYS A 175 3.25 -14.72 -1.42
N TYR A 176 3.45 -15.45 -0.34
CA TYR A 176 4.45 -15.17 0.67
C TYR A 176 5.76 -15.91 0.41
N PRO A 177 6.91 -15.38 0.85
CA PRO A 177 8.19 -16.09 0.85
C PRO A 177 8.09 -17.39 1.66
N ASN A 178 8.76 -18.45 1.16
CA ASN A 178 8.71 -19.79 1.82
C ASN A 178 9.41 -19.81 3.18
N ASP A 179 10.31 -18.89 3.42
CA ASP A 179 11.12 -18.78 4.66
C ASP A 179 10.60 -17.72 5.62
N LEU A 180 9.43 -17.14 5.32
CA LEU A 180 8.82 -16.11 6.16
C LEU A 180 8.63 -16.57 7.61
N PHE A 181 8.25 -17.83 7.80
CA PHE A 181 8.05 -18.42 9.14
C PHE A 181 9.34 -18.40 9.99
N LYS A 182 10.53 -18.47 9.38
CA LYS A 182 11.82 -18.41 10.10
C LYS A 182 12.03 -17.09 10.83
N GLN A 183 11.39 -16.00 10.38
CA GLN A 183 11.49 -14.68 11.03
C GLN A 183 10.64 -14.59 12.30
N PHE A 184 9.63 -15.49 12.45
CA PHE A 184 8.68 -15.44 13.56
C PHE A 184 8.76 -16.64 14.48
N CYS A 185 9.45 -17.70 14.07
CA CYS A 185 9.67 -18.87 14.88
C CYS A 185 11.13 -18.88 15.38
N ASN A 186 11.35 -19.00 16.69
CA ASN A 186 12.67 -19.29 17.23
C ASN A 186 13.02 -20.73 16.85
N VAL A 187 13.72 -20.91 15.74
CA VAL A 187 14.25 -22.19 15.32
C VAL A 187 15.60 -22.34 16.01
N ASP A 188 15.66 -23.18 17.05
CA ASP A 188 16.94 -23.65 17.56
C ASP A 188 17.61 -24.43 16.44
N GLU A 189 18.83 -24.03 16.03
CA GLU A 189 19.59 -24.58 14.88
C GLU A 189 19.79 -26.12 14.92
N GLU A 190 19.57 -26.77 16.06
CA GLU A 190 19.71 -28.24 16.23
C GLU A 190 18.44 -29.05 15.89
N ASN A 191 17.27 -28.40 15.69
CA ASN A 191 16.00 -29.08 15.43
C ASN A 191 15.18 -28.41 14.31
N GLU A 192 15.71 -28.48 13.11
CA GLU A 192 15.15 -27.85 11.89
C GLU A 192 13.74 -28.37 11.46
N GLN A 193 13.18 -29.35 12.14
CA GLN A 193 11.92 -30.00 11.71
C GLN A 193 10.72 -29.86 12.65
N ALA A 194 10.85 -29.33 13.85
CA ALA A 194 9.90 -29.84 14.82
C ALA A 194 8.85 -28.89 15.36
N ARG A 195 9.00 -27.59 15.42
CA ARG A 195 8.11 -26.81 16.30
C ARG A 195 7.05 -25.93 15.64
N CYS A 196 7.21 -25.57 14.39
CA CYS A 196 6.19 -24.79 13.69
C CYS A 196 5.25 -25.62 12.80
N ALA A 197 5.47 -26.94 12.68
CA ALA A 197 4.74 -27.81 11.76
C ALA A 197 3.56 -28.58 12.39
N THR A 198 3.36 -28.50 13.71
CA THR A 198 2.27 -29.22 14.36
C THR A 198 1.22 -28.27 14.93
N PRO A 199 -0.07 -28.49 14.62
CA PRO A 199 -1.18 -27.66 15.15
C PRO A 199 -1.33 -27.71 16.69
N GLU A 200 -0.64 -28.59 17.37
CA GLU A 200 -0.78 -28.80 18.81
C GLU A 200 0.16 -27.94 19.69
N ASN A 201 1.21 -27.34 19.14
CA ASN A 201 2.11 -26.45 19.88
C ASN A 201 2.09 -25.02 19.31
N ASN A 202 0.94 -24.36 19.48
CA ASN A 202 0.70 -23.01 18.97
C ASN A 202 1.27 -21.89 19.85
N ASP A 203 2.02 -22.21 20.91
CA ASP A 203 2.48 -21.22 21.89
C ASP A 203 3.79 -20.52 21.50
N ASP A 204 4.57 -21.07 20.55
CA ASP A 204 5.89 -20.55 20.18
C ASP A 204 5.94 -19.84 18.83
N CYS A 205 4.91 -19.92 17.99
CA CYS A 205 4.81 -19.14 16.74
C CYS A 205 3.80 -18.00 16.93
N GLN A 206 4.30 -16.79 17.04
CA GLN A 206 3.45 -15.59 17.06
C GLN A 206 3.13 -15.16 15.62
N PHE A 207 2.00 -15.58 15.08
CA PHE A 207 1.38 -15.01 13.88
C PHE A 207 0.22 -14.11 14.27
#